data_b903a38b96e227f10e46efd8d708277e
#
_entry.id   b903a38b96e227f10e46efd8d708277e
#
_cell.length_a   1.000
_cell.length_b   1.000
_cell.length_c   1.000
_cell.angle_alpha   90.00
_cell.angle_beta   90.00
_cell.angle_gamma   90.00
#
_symmetry.space_group_name_H-M   'P 1'
#
loop_
_entity.id
_entity.type
_entity.pdbx_description
1 polymer ?
#
loop_
_entity_poly.entity_id
_entity_poly.type
_entity_poly.pdbx_seq_one_letter_code
_entity_poly.pdbx_strand_id
1 'polypeptide(L)'
;MGTDMAEMAGKNTESTVESALSDDGSGLVLTRELARVLGEPHAGADGRHHDEPSPFHDGDLVGTVSAVCAVRRLRPDAGPAGVSAIHKGAVDGPVEVGRTGILTDEHGDRAHHGGTDKALYVMSAAEQRHWSQVLGGVEPGRLGENLLIEGDIDDVEIGAILSIGDPAAEGVRVRVTGVRNPCATFARGVGRADWVEVFSARNRVGVYLAVLAEGVVKVGDEVRMVSSPGHRVTCRRWFAHHDPRDAQGLLNSEIFGNCVIAPFTKKYVSAAAHEQVG
;
A
#
# COMPACT_ATOMS: atom_id res chain seq x y z
N MET A 1 -13.81 -44.00 55.13
CA MET A 1 -15.17 -43.60 54.82
C MET A 1 -15.01 -42.25 54.09
N GLY A 2 -14.96 -42.14 52.79
CA GLY A 2 -16.01 -42.37 51.82
C GLY A 2 -16.61 -41.01 51.63
N THR A 3 -16.67 -40.37 50.60
CA THR A 3 -16.99 -40.46 49.18
C THR A 3 -16.84 -39.07 48.64
N ASP A 4 -16.10 -38.79 47.67
CA ASP A 4 -16.37 -38.77 46.24
C ASP A 4 -17.64 -37.98 45.84
N MET A 5 -17.43 -36.90 45.20
CA MET A 5 -18.34 -36.35 44.19
C MET A 5 -17.57 -35.45 43.22
N ALA A 6 -17.37 -35.98 42.08
CA ALA A 6 -17.06 -35.35 40.80
C ALA A 6 -17.99 -34.16 40.52
N GLU A 7 -17.48 -32.95 40.08
CA GLU A 7 -17.24 -32.71 38.71
C GLU A 7 -18.39 -32.28 37.82
N MET A 8 -18.31 -31.07 37.35
CA MET A 8 -18.66 -30.76 35.98
C MET A 8 -17.77 -29.60 35.52
N ALA A 9 -16.77 -29.96 34.78
CA ALA A 9 -15.92 -29.04 34.05
C ALA A 9 -16.68 -28.48 32.85
N GLY A 10 -16.99 -27.20 32.89
CA GLY A 10 -17.32 -26.43 31.69
C GLY A 10 -16.04 -26.09 30.95
N LYS A 11 -15.82 -26.71 29.82
CA LYS A 11 -14.72 -26.35 28.91
C LYS A 11 -15.04 -24.99 28.28
N ASN A 12 -14.43 -23.94 28.78
CA ASN A 12 -14.22 -22.72 28.05
C ASN A 12 -13.01 -22.94 27.12
N THR A 13 -13.26 -23.16 25.85
CA THR A 13 -12.25 -23.03 24.82
C THR A 13 -12.08 -21.55 24.51
N GLU A 14 -11.27 -20.87 25.31
CA GLU A 14 -10.65 -19.61 24.89
C GLU A 14 -9.70 -19.93 23.75
N SER A 15 -10.14 -19.63 22.52
CA SER A 15 -9.29 -19.54 21.36
C SER A 15 -8.38 -18.33 21.54
N THR A 16 -7.20 -18.56 22.05
CA THR A 16 -6.11 -17.58 22.08
C THR A 16 -5.67 -17.38 20.65
N VAL A 17 -6.08 -16.28 20.03
CA VAL A 17 -5.51 -15.82 18.77
C VAL A 17 -4.14 -15.24 19.11
N GLU A 18 -3.11 -16.04 18.97
CA GLU A 18 -1.72 -15.59 19.02
C GLU A 18 -1.49 -14.69 17.82
N SER A 19 -1.46 -13.37 18.05
CA SER A 19 -1.05 -12.38 17.06
C SER A 19 0.46 -12.49 16.89
N ALA A 20 0.91 -13.24 15.92
CA ALA A 20 2.29 -13.20 15.47
C ALA A 20 2.50 -11.89 14.69
N LEU A 21 2.83 -10.83 15.41
CA LEU A 21 3.42 -9.63 14.83
C LEU A 21 4.86 -9.98 14.48
N SER A 22 5.15 -10.34 13.23
CA SER A 22 6.52 -10.32 12.76
C SER A 22 6.94 -8.87 12.57
N ASP A 23 8.11 -8.52 13.08
CA ASP A 23 8.72 -7.18 13.05
C ASP A 23 9.04 -6.68 11.62
N ASP A 24 8.75 -7.48 10.61
CA ASP A 24 8.99 -7.28 9.17
C ASP A 24 7.75 -6.84 8.37
N GLY A 25 6.62 -6.59 9.03
CA GLY A 25 5.42 -6.09 8.35
C GLY A 25 4.70 -7.10 7.47
N SER A 26 4.82 -8.41 7.74
CA SER A 26 4.07 -9.45 7.05
C SER A 26 2.58 -9.40 7.41
N GLY A 27 1.74 -9.59 6.39
CA GLY A 27 0.32 -9.28 6.39
C GLY A 27 -0.53 -9.93 7.48
N LEU A 28 -1.47 -9.15 7.99
CA LEU A 28 -2.55 -9.59 8.87
C LEU A 28 -3.59 -10.42 8.10
N VAL A 29 -3.94 -11.55 8.67
CA VAL A 29 -5.15 -12.29 8.27
C VAL A 29 -6.35 -11.66 8.98
N LEU A 30 -7.24 -11.04 8.22
CA LEU A 30 -8.47 -10.42 8.73
C LEU A 30 -9.41 -11.45 9.33
N THR A 31 -9.89 -11.23 10.54
CA THR A 31 -11.00 -12.00 11.11
C THR A 31 -12.34 -11.51 10.53
N ARG A 32 -13.29 -12.44 10.33
CA ARG A 32 -14.65 -12.14 9.83
C ARG A 32 -15.41 -11.09 10.64
N GLU A 33 -15.04 -10.87 11.88
CA GLU A 33 -15.70 -9.94 12.78
C GLU A 33 -15.33 -8.49 12.50
N LEU A 34 -14.08 -8.24 12.10
CA LEU A 34 -13.63 -6.91 11.71
C LEU A 34 -14.27 -6.41 10.42
N ALA A 35 -14.50 -7.31 9.48
CA ALA A 35 -15.19 -7.02 8.23
C ALA A 35 -16.62 -6.48 8.46
N ARG A 36 -17.28 -6.90 9.55
CA ARG A 36 -18.62 -6.43 9.92
C ARG A 36 -18.63 -5.00 10.47
N VAL A 37 -17.59 -4.58 11.14
CA VAL A 37 -17.48 -3.24 11.77
C VAL A 37 -17.07 -2.17 10.75
N LEU A 38 -16.35 -2.57 9.71
CA LEU A 38 -15.75 -1.65 8.73
C LEU A 38 -16.57 -1.44 7.46
N GLY A 39 -17.77 -2.05 7.37
CA GLY A 39 -18.54 -2.14 6.15
C GLY A 39 -18.00 -3.28 5.26
N GLU A 40 -18.89 -3.97 4.54
CA GLU A 40 -18.49 -5.15 3.78
C GLU A 40 -17.28 -4.89 2.90
N PRO A 41 -16.21 -5.71 3.00
CA PRO A 41 -15.23 -5.76 1.94
C PRO A 41 -16.00 -6.13 0.68
N HIS A 42 -15.84 -5.37 -0.38
CA HIS A 42 -16.50 -5.66 -1.64
C HIS A 42 -16.33 -7.15 -1.96
N ALA A 43 -17.45 -7.85 -2.03
CA ALA A 43 -17.52 -9.28 -2.21
C ALA A 43 -16.70 -9.74 -3.40
N GLY A 44 -15.69 -10.52 -3.14
CA GLY A 44 -14.76 -11.09 -4.10
C GLY A 44 -13.98 -12.27 -3.55
N ALA A 45 -14.48 -12.92 -2.50
CA ALA A 45 -13.79 -14.02 -1.83
C ALA A 45 -14.02 -15.41 -2.48
N ASP A 46 -14.50 -15.48 -3.71
CA ASP A 46 -14.91 -16.76 -4.33
C ASP A 46 -13.97 -17.31 -5.42
N GLY A 47 -12.72 -16.84 -5.48
CA GLY A 47 -11.70 -17.43 -6.36
C GLY A 47 -11.90 -17.19 -7.86
N ARG A 48 -12.88 -16.39 -8.29
CA ARG A 48 -13.19 -16.14 -9.70
C ARG A 48 -12.45 -14.95 -10.32
N HIS A 49 -11.58 -14.27 -9.57
CA HIS A 49 -10.94 -13.02 -10.01
C HIS A 49 -9.67 -13.21 -10.89
N HIS A 50 -9.22 -14.45 -11.10
CA HIS A 50 -8.02 -14.69 -11.93
C HIS A 50 -8.20 -14.34 -13.40
N ASP A 51 -9.45 -14.30 -13.90
CA ASP A 51 -9.78 -14.05 -15.30
C ASP A 51 -10.27 -12.63 -15.58
N GLU A 52 -10.40 -11.77 -14.56
CA GLU A 52 -10.80 -10.39 -14.80
C GLU A 52 -9.69 -9.65 -15.56
N PRO A 53 -10.03 -8.91 -16.62
CA PRO A 53 -9.05 -8.13 -17.37
C PRO A 53 -8.44 -7.05 -16.47
N SER A 54 -7.23 -6.59 -16.83
CA SER A 54 -6.67 -5.38 -16.22
C SER A 54 -7.66 -4.23 -16.41
N PRO A 55 -7.97 -3.46 -15.35
CA PRO A 55 -8.89 -2.32 -15.48
C PRO A 55 -8.31 -1.18 -16.32
N PHE A 56 -6.99 -1.17 -16.58
CA PHE A 56 -6.30 -0.14 -17.33
C PHE A 56 -5.47 -0.73 -18.47
N HIS A 57 -5.53 -0.06 -19.64
CA HIS A 57 -4.73 -0.32 -20.82
C HIS A 57 -3.77 0.84 -21.10
N ASP A 58 -2.81 0.62 -21.96
CA ASP A 58 -1.86 1.65 -22.38
C ASP A 58 -2.61 2.87 -22.94
N GLY A 59 -2.27 4.06 -22.45
CA GLY A 59 -2.92 5.32 -22.78
C GLY A 59 -4.07 5.73 -21.88
N ASP A 60 -4.63 4.81 -21.07
CA ASP A 60 -5.77 5.11 -20.21
C ASP A 60 -5.42 6.15 -19.12
N LEU A 61 -6.40 6.98 -18.80
CA LEU A 61 -6.34 7.88 -17.65
C LEU A 61 -6.58 7.07 -16.38
N VAL A 62 -5.57 6.99 -15.52
CA VAL A 62 -5.68 6.35 -14.18
C VAL A 62 -6.28 7.32 -13.16
N GLY A 63 -6.01 8.61 -13.32
CA GLY A 63 -6.55 9.65 -12.45
C GLY A 63 -5.82 10.99 -12.62
N THR A 64 -6.05 11.90 -11.67
CA THR A 64 -5.48 13.24 -11.65
C THR A 64 -4.91 13.57 -10.28
N VAL A 65 -3.76 14.20 -10.23
CA VAL A 65 -3.12 14.66 -8.98
C VAL A 65 -4.00 15.71 -8.31
N SER A 66 -4.50 15.42 -7.11
CA SER A 66 -5.33 16.35 -6.31
C SER A 66 -4.55 17.02 -5.17
N ALA A 67 -3.44 16.42 -4.72
CA ALA A 67 -2.51 17.03 -3.79
C ALA A 67 -1.11 16.48 -3.97
N VAL A 68 -0.12 17.34 -3.77
CA VAL A 68 1.30 16.99 -3.61
C VAL A 68 1.68 17.28 -2.16
N CYS A 69 2.31 16.31 -1.47
CA CYS A 69 2.62 16.42 -0.06
C CYS A 69 4.09 16.08 0.23
N ALA A 70 4.73 16.92 1.03
CA ALA A 70 6.11 16.72 1.46
C ALA A 70 6.25 16.95 2.97
N VAL A 71 7.32 16.41 3.56
CA VAL A 71 7.64 16.60 4.98
C VAL A 71 8.03 18.06 5.22
N ARG A 72 7.30 18.71 6.10
CA ARG A 72 7.65 20.07 6.54
C ARG A 72 8.65 20.06 7.71
N ARG A 73 8.60 18.99 8.52
CA ARG A 73 9.46 18.83 9.70
C ARG A 73 9.44 17.38 10.19
N LEU A 74 10.60 16.81 10.46
CA LEU A 74 10.73 15.56 11.20
C LEU A 74 10.16 15.72 12.61
N ARG A 75 9.52 14.66 13.12
CA ARG A 75 8.97 14.62 14.47
C ARG A 75 9.61 13.50 15.27
N PRO A 76 9.79 13.65 16.59
CA PRO A 76 10.21 12.55 17.45
C PRO A 76 9.23 11.38 17.33
N ASP A 77 9.76 10.16 17.26
CA ASP A 77 8.99 8.91 17.25
C ASP A 77 9.65 7.89 18.19
N ALA A 78 8.85 7.09 18.88
CA ALA A 78 9.32 6.07 19.81
C ALA A 78 9.90 4.82 19.09
N GLY A 79 9.86 4.75 17.78
CA GLY A 79 10.48 3.68 17.01
C GLY A 79 12.01 3.74 16.98
N PRO A 80 12.67 2.71 16.43
CA PRO A 80 14.12 2.58 16.44
C PRO A 80 14.88 3.76 15.80
N ALA A 81 14.27 4.42 14.80
CA ALA A 81 14.86 5.58 14.14
C ALA A 81 14.83 6.87 14.99
N GLY A 82 14.07 6.90 16.08
CA GLY A 82 13.92 8.07 16.95
C GLY A 82 13.17 9.25 16.33
N VAL A 83 12.94 9.24 15.02
CA VAL A 83 12.25 10.28 14.26
C VAL A 83 11.35 9.68 13.20
N SER A 84 10.31 10.43 12.81
CA SER A 84 9.38 10.05 11.75
C SER A 84 9.14 11.20 10.81
N ALA A 85 9.12 10.89 9.51
CA ALA A 85 8.75 11.76 8.39
C ALA A 85 7.32 11.44 7.88
N ILE A 86 6.53 10.68 8.64
CA ILE A 86 5.22 10.21 8.17
C ILE A 86 4.21 11.36 8.03
N HIS A 87 4.37 12.42 8.81
CA HIS A 87 3.49 13.58 8.72
C HIS A 87 4.00 14.56 7.68
N LYS A 88 3.38 14.50 6.53
CA LYS A 88 3.58 15.45 5.44
C LYS A 88 2.49 16.53 5.46
N GLY A 89 2.61 17.50 4.60
CA GLY A 89 1.59 18.51 4.38
C GLY A 89 1.58 18.95 2.93
N ALA A 90 0.44 19.40 2.45
CA ALA A 90 0.27 19.84 1.08
C ALA A 90 1.28 20.98 0.75
N VAL A 91 1.82 20.91 -0.46
CA VAL A 91 2.74 21.89 -1.04
C VAL A 91 2.05 22.55 -2.22
N ASP A 92 2.13 23.88 -2.28
CA ASP A 92 1.57 24.65 -3.39
C ASP A 92 2.56 24.72 -4.56
N GLY A 93 2.02 24.70 -5.78
CA GLY A 93 2.77 24.86 -7.01
C GLY A 93 3.49 23.59 -7.48
N PRO A 94 4.32 23.73 -8.52
CA PRO A 94 5.11 22.63 -9.07
C PRO A 94 6.20 22.17 -8.10
N VAL A 95 6.42 20.86 -8.04
CA VAL A 95 7.39 20.20 -7.14
C VAL A 95 8.32 19.32 -7.94
N GLU A 96 9.62 19.48 -7.76
CA GLU A 96 10.65 18.65 -8.40
C GLU A 96 10.69 17.25 -7.77
N VAL A 97 10.71 16.24 -8.63
CA VAL A 97 10.76 14.82 -8.26
C VAL A 97 12.01 14.20 -8.85
N GLY A 98 12.93 13.81 -7.98
CA GLY A 98 14.14 13.08 -8.32
C GLY A 98 14.01 11.58 -8.10
N ARG A 99 15.11 10.85 -8.32
CA ARG A 99 15.17 9.37 -8.23
C ARG A 99 14.72 8.79 -6.89
N THR A 100 14.83 9.53 -5.83
CA THR A 100 14.47 9.09 -4.47
C THR A 100 13.19 9.74 -3.95
N GLY A 101 12.44 10.44 -4.80
CA GLY A 101 11.19 11.10 -4.45
C GLY A 101 11.24 12.63 -4.60
N ILE A 102 10.33 13.31 -3.94
CA ILE A 102 10.27 14.78 -3.93
C ILE A 102 11.56 15.34 -3.34
N LEU A 103 12.24 16.23 -4.07
CA LEU A 103 13.57 16.73 -3.68
C LEU A 103 13.56 17.50 -2.35
N THR A 104 12.45 18.13 -2.00
CA THR A 104 12.26 18.85 -0.73
C THR A 104 11.74 17.95 0.39
N ASP A 105 11.49 16.66 0.11
CA ASP A 105 10.98 15.72 1.12
C ASP A 105 12.13 15.11 1.94
N GLU A 106 11.86 14.80 3.20
CA GLU A 106 12.80 14.15 4.09
C GLU A 106 12.32 12.75 4.46
N HIS A 107 13.26 11.81 4.62
CA HIS A 107 12.98 10.47 5.08
C HIS A 107 13.51 10.28 6.51
N GLY A 108 12.62 10.01 7.46
CA GLY A 108 13.01 9.78 8.86
C GLY A 108 13.77 8.47 9.05
N ASP A 109 13.34 7.40 8.40
CA ASP A 109 13.96 6.08 8.43
C ASP A 109 14.37 5.66 7.01
N ARG A 110 15.62 5.88 6.67
CA ARG A 110 16.16 5.56 5.34
C ARG A 110 16.40 4.05 5.13
N ALA A 111 16.40 3.26 6.20
CA ALA A 111 16.63 1.81 6.11
C ALA A 111 15.35 1.06 5.68
N HIS A 112 14.16 1.52 6.13
CA HIS A 112 12.89 0.84 5.89
C HIS A 112 11.90 1.67 5.06
N HIS A 113 12.02 2.99 5.09
CA HIS A 113 11.14 3.92 4.39
C HIS A 113 11.95 4.83 3.48
N GLY A 114 11.67 4.79 2.15
CA GLY A 114 12.39 5.54 1.13
C GLY A 114 13.26 4.65 0.23
N GLY A 115 14.22 5.30 -0.45
CA GLY A 115 15.04 4.67 -1.49
C GLY A 115 14.33 4.66 -2.84
N THR A 116 15.04 4.18 -3.87
CA THR A 116 14.57 4.27 -5.28
C THR A 116 13.28 3.51 -5.55
N ASP A 117 13.03 2.41 -4.83
CA ASP A 117 11.83 1.59 -5.04
C ASP A 117 10.60 2.07 -4.25
N LYS A 118 10.79 2.99 -3.31
CA LYS A 118 9.72 3.62 -2.51
C LYS A 118 9.85 5.14 -2.57
N ALA A 119 10.20 5.67 -3.75
CA ALA A 119 10.45 7.08 -3.95
C ALA A 119 9.22 7.95 -3.68
N LEU A 120 8.04 7.48 -4.08
CA LEU A 120 6.77 8.14 -3.80
C LEU A 120 5.77 7.14 -3.21
N TYR A 121 5.06 7.55 -2.17
CA TYR A 121 3.86 6.89 -1.70
C TYR A 121 2.63 7.64 -2.21
N VAL A 122 1.74 6.92 -2.87
CA VAL A 122 0.56 7.47 -3.54
C VAL A 122 -0.69 6.80 -3.00
N MET A 123 -1.71 7.59 -2.74
CA MET A 123 -3.01 7.14 -2.24
C MET A 123 -4.14 7.71 -3.09
N SER A 124 -5.26 7.00 -3.19
CA SER A 124 -6.49 7.56 -3.73
C SER A 124 -7.02 8.69 -2.84
N ALA A 125 -7.41 9.79 -3.44
CA ALA A 125 -8.01 10.91 -2.72
C ALA A 125 -9.35 10.51 -2.06
N ALA A 126 -10.08 9.56 -2.64
CA ALA A 126 -11.28 9.00 -2.03
C ALA A 126 -10.97 8.30 -0.69
N GLU A 127 -9.86 7.56 -0.62
CA GLU A 127 -9.44 6.90 0.61
C GLU A 127 -8.95 7.91 1.67
N GLN A 128 -8.23 8.95 1.25
CA GLN A 128 -7.84 10.02 2.17
C GLN A 128 -9.08 10.71 2.76
N ARG A 129 -10.11 11.00 1.96
CA ARG A 129 -11.38 11.56 2.45
C ARG A 129 -12.10 10.62 3.40
N HIS A 130 -12.15 9.32 3.10
CA HIS A 130 -12.72 8.31 3.99
C HIS A 130 -12.03 8.33 5.35
N TRP A 131 -10.69 8.26 5.38
CA TRP A 131 -9.93 8.27 6.62
C TRP A 131 -10.00 9.61 7.35
N SER A 132 -10.12 10.71 6.62
CA SER A 132 -10.36 12.03 7.23
C SER A 132 -11.67 12.04 8.03
N GLN A 133 -12.74 11.43 7.51
CA GLN A 133 -14.01 11.30 8.23
C GLN A 133 -13.86 10.41 9.47
N VAL A 134 -13.20 9.25 9.34
CA VAL A 134 -13.00 8.29 10.45
C VAL A 134 -12.16 8.89 11.58
N LEU A 135 -11.18 9.71 11.25
CA LEU A 135 -10.23 10.31 12.20
C LEU A 135 -10.63 11.71 12.68
N GLY A 136 -11.82 12.19 12.34
CA GLY A 136 -12.31 13.49 12.78
C GLY A 136 -11.64 14.70 12.10
N GLY A 137 -11.17 14.51 10.88
CA GLY A 137 -10.51 15.52 10.06
C GLY A 137 -8.99 15.39 10.05
N VAL A 138 -8.44 14.89 8.94
CA VAL A 138 -6.99 14.87 8.67
C VAL A 138 -6.73 15.51 7.31
N GLU A 139 -5.75 16.40 7.28
CA GLU A 139 -5.32 17.09 6.07
C GLU A 139 -4.51 16.15 5.15
N PRO A 140 -4.43 16.44 3.85
CA PRO A 140 -3.52 15.77 2.93
C PRO A 140 -2.09 15.69 3.46
N GLY A 141 -1.45 14.52 3.28
CA GLY A 141 -0.10 14.24 3.77
C GLY A 141 -0.05 13.66 5.19
N ARG A 142 -1.14 13.68 5.93
CA ARG A 142 -1.17 13.18 7.32
C ARG A 142 -1.07 11.66 7.44
N LEU A 143 -1.41 10.94 6.38
CA LEU A 143 -1.29 9.49 6.29
C LEU A 143 0.04 9.04 5.67
N GLY A 144 0.94 10.01 5.39
CA GLY A 144 2.30 9.77 4.89
C GLY A 144 2.42 9.79 3.37
N GLU A 145 1.35 10.04 2.66
CA GLU A 145 1.32 10.07 1.20
C GLU A 145 2.07 11.30 0.65
N ASN A 146 2.75 11.09 -0.50
CA ASN A 146 3.36 12.14 -1.30
C ASN A 146 2.38 12.70 -2.33
N LEU A 147 1.53 11.83 -2.89
CA LEU A 147 0.54 12.23 -3.87
C LEU A 147 -0.84 11.68 -3.50
N LEU A 148 -1.86 12.50 -3.67
CA LEU A 148 -3.24 12.08 -3.72
C LEU A 148 -3.72 12.10 -5.17
N ILE A 149 -4.38 11.02 -5.60
CA ILE A 149 -4.88 10.87 -6.96
C ILE A 149 -6.41 10.74 -6.91
N GLU A 150 -7.12 11.59 -7.64
CA GLU A 150 -8.52 11.35 -7.96
C GLU A 150 -8.59 10.26 -9.02
N GLY A 151 -8.71 9.01 -8.57
CA GLY A 151 -8.71 7.79 -9.38
C GLY A 151 -8.41 6.56 -8.55
N ASP A 152 -8.44 5.40 -9.20
CA ASP A 152 -8.29 4.08 -8.56
C ASP A 152 -6.84 3.55 -8.66
N ILE A 153 -5.91 4.25 -8.05
CA ILE A 153 -4.48 3.90 -8.09
C ILE A 153 -4.17 2.52 -7.50
N ASP A 154 -4.99 2.02 -6.58
CA ASP A 154 -4.84 0.68 -5.99
C ASP A 154 -5.15 -0.43 -7.00
N ASP A 155 -5.87 -0.13 -8.08
CA ASP A 155 -6.26 -1.08 -9.12
C ASP A 155 -5.26 -1.17 -10.28
N VAL A 156 -4.12 -0.49 -10.21
CA VAL A 156 -3.01 -0.66 -11.17
C VAL A 156 -2.23 -1.94 -10.88
N GLU A 157 -1.69 -2.54 -11.93
CA GLU A 157 -0.86 -3.74 -11.83
C GLU A 157 0.51 -3.42 -11.20
N ILE A 158 1.05 -4.35 -10.43
CA ILE A 158 2.43 -4.27 -9.93
C ILE A 158 3.38 -4.33 -11.14
N GLY A 159 4.31 -3.38 -11.21
CA GLY A 159 5.22 -3.26 -12.35
C GLY A 159 4.72 -2.35 -13.47
N ALA A 160 3.47 -1.89 -13.44
CA ALA A 160 2.95 -0.94 -14.41
C ALA A 160 3.78 0.34 -14.46
N ILE A 161 3.92 0.90 -15.65
CA ILE A 161 4.60 2.17 -15.88
C ILE A 161 3.56 3.25 -16.12
N LEU A 162 3.66 4.34 -15.36
CA LEU A 162 2.77 5.50 -15.45
C LEU A 162 3.56 6.75 -15.82
N SER A 163 2.88 7.71 -16.46
CA SER A 163 3.32 9.11 -16.53
C SER A 163 2.47 9.97 -15.60
N ILE A 164 3.10 10.97 -14.99
CA ILE A 164 2.42 12.00 -14.20
C ILE A 164 2.77 13.34 -14.84
N GLY A 165 1.76 14.07 -15.32
CA GLY A 165 1.95 15.23 -16.16
C GLY A 165 2.33 14.88 -17.59
N ASP A 166 2.72 15.88 -18.39
CA ASP A 166 3.15 15.69 -19.77
C ASP A 166 4.62 15.24 -19.85
N PRO A 167 4.90 13.98 -20.23
CA PRO A 167 6.27 13.48 -20.31
C PRO A 167 7.07 14.09 -21.48
N ALA A 168 6.42 14.78 -22.41
CA ALA A 168 7.10 15.54 -23.48
C ALA A 168 7.57 16.93 -23.02
N ALA A 169 7.04 17.38 -21.88
CA ALA A 169 7.48 18.64 -21.23
C ALA A 169 8.37 18.28 -20.01
N GLU A 170 7.83 18.36 -18.81
CA GLU A 170 8.57 18.17 -17.57
C GLU A 170 7.97 17.07 -16.69
N GLY A 171 7.05 16.26 -17.24
CA GLY A 171 6.35 15.21 -16.50
C GLY A 171 7.28 14.09 -16.05
N VAL A 172 6.85 13.38 -15.02
CA VAL A 172 7.59 12.29 -14.37
C VAL A 172 7.15 10.94 -14.96
N ARG A 173 8.08 10.03 -15.17
CA ARG A 173 7.76 8.62 -15.45
C ARG A 173 8.08 7.77 -14.24
N VAL A 174 7.12 6.93 -13.85
CA VAL A 174 7.22 6.10 -12.65
C VAL A 174 6.83 4.66 -12.92
N ARG A 175 7.31 3.73 -12.07
CA ARG A 175 6.89 2.34 -12.04
C ARG A 175 6.23 2.02 -10.71
N VAL A 176 5.11 1.32 -10.76
CA VAL A 176 4.44 0.77 -9.57
C VAL A 176 5.28 -0.37 -9.02
N THR A 177 5.77 -0.23 -7.81
CA THR A 177 6.72 -1.18 -7.21
C THR A 177 6.06 -2.13 -6.21
N GLY A 178 4.89 -1.78 -5.72
CA GLY A 178 4.11 -2.61 -4.80
C GLY A 178 3.21 -1.77 -3.91
N VAL A 179 2.64 -2.43 -2.92
CA VAL A 179 1.69 -1.85 -1.99
C VAL A 179 2.38 -1.28 -0.75
N ARG A 180 1.73 -0.33 -0.10
CA ARG A 180 2.14 0.10 1.22
C ARG A 180 1.68 -0.90 2.28
N ASN A 181 2.62 -1.45 3.04
CA ASN A 181 2.30 -2.22 4.24
C ASN A 181 2.19 -1.25 5.43
N PRO A 182 1.02 -1.15 6.10
CA PRO A 182 0.89 -0.34 7.31
C PRO A 182 1.79 -0.88 8.43
N CYS A 183 2.33 0.01 9.24
CA CYS A 183 3.33 -0.35 10.26
C CYS A 183 3.06 0.36 11.60
N ALA A 184 3.79 -0.05 12.64
CA ALA A 184 3.66 0.54 13.97
C ALA A 184 3.96 2.05 14.01
N THR A 185 4.92 2.53 13.20
CA THR A 185 5.19 3.98 13.07
C THR A 185 3.97 4.72 12.53
N PHE A 186 3.23 4.10 11.59
CA PHE A 186 2.00 4.67 11.06
C PHE A 186 0.90 4.70 12.14
N ALA A 187 0.72 3.63 12.89
CA ALA A 187 -0.23 3.58 14.01
C ALA A 187 0.06 4.66 15.07
N ARG A 188 1.34 4.82 15.44
CA ARG A 188 1.76 5.89 16.36
C ARG A 188 1.52 7.28 15.78
N GLY A 189 1.81 7.48 14.49
CA GLY A 189 1.57 8.75 13.80
C GLY A 189 0.10 9.17 13.77
N VAL A 190 -0.80 8.20 13.65
CA VAL A 190 -2.27 8.41 13.69
C VAL A 190 -2.79 8.49 15.13
N GLY A 191 -2.08 7.91 16.10
CA GLY A 191 -2.50 7.87 17.52
C GLY A 191 -3.54 6.78 17.83
N ARG A 192 -3.59 5.70 17.00
CA ARG A 192 -4.50 4.56 17.19
C ARG A 192 -3.73 3.24 17.19
N ALA A 193 -3.86 2.47 18.27
CA ALA A 193 -3.16 1.18 18.42
C ALA A 193 -3.66 0.13 17.41
N ASP A 194 -4.96 0.14 17.09
CA ASP A 194 -5.61 -0.76 16.12
C ASP A 194 -5.46 -0.32 14.65
N TRP A 195 -4.68 0.75 14.41
CA TRP A 195 -4.64 1.39 13.09
C TRP A 195 -4.14 0.49 11.96
N VAL A 196 -3.14 -0.34 12.23
CA VAL A 196 -2.61 -1.27 11.22
C VAL A 196 -3.71 -2.20 10.74
N GLU A 197 -4.49 -2.76 11.65
CA GLU A 197 -5.58 -3.68 11.37
C GLU A 197 -6.72 -2.97 10.62
N VAL A 198 -7.21 -1.86 11.18
CA VAL A 198 -8.32 -1.08 10.61
C VAL A 198 -7.99 -0.56 9.21
N PHE A 199 -6.77 -0.06 9.01
CA PHE A 199 -6.34 0.44 7.71
C PHE A 199 -6.18 -0.68 6.68
N SER A 200 -5.64 -1.84 7.09
CA SER A 200 -5.49 -3.01 6.22
C SER A 200 -6.83 -3.59 5.79
N ALA A 201 -7.80 -3.62 6.70
CA ALA A 201 -9.14 -4.13 6.43
C ALA A 201 -9.83 -3.44 5.26
N ARG A 202 -9.50 -2.16 5.02
CA ARG A 202 -10.04 -1.39 3.90
C ARG A 202 -9.55 -1.88 2.54
N ASN A 203 -8.43 -2.59 2.48
CA ASN A 203 -7.82 -3.14 1.28
C ASN A 203 -7.58 -2.11 0.16
N ARG A 204 -7.34 -0.84 0.54
CA ARG A 204 -6.97 0.28 -0.31
C ARG A 204 -5.89 1.08 0.41
N VAL A 205 -4.70 0.50 0.40
CA VAL A 205 -3.57 0.96 1.22
C VAL A 205 -2.65 1.93 0.47
N GLY A 206 -2.91 2.15 -0.82
CA GLY A 206 -2.06 2.92 -1.71
C GLY A 206 -0.82 2.16 -2.16
N VAL A 207 -0.07 2.78 -3.06
CA VAL A 207 1.03 2.15 -3.79
C VAL A 207 2.34 2.92 -3.61
N TYR A 208 3.44 2.21 -3.71
CA TYR A 208 4.77 2.80 -3.86
C TYR A 208 5.16 2.89 -5.33
N LEU A 209 5.85 3.97 -5.67
CA LEU A 209 6.37 4.21 -7.01
C LEU A 209 7.89 4.41 -6.97
N ALA A 210 8.57 3.80 -7.96
CA ALA A 210 9.94 4.15 -8.33
C ALA A 210 9.94 5.19 -9.44
N VAL A 211 10.83 6.17 -9.37
CA VAL A 211 10.99 7.19 -10.41
C VAL A 211 11.93 6.66 -11.50
N LEU A 212 11.43 6.54 -12.73
CA LEU A 212 12.19 6.12 -13.91
C LEU A 212 12.78 7.31 -14.68
N ALA A 213 12.01 8.40 -14.78
CA ALA A 213 12.47 9.68 -15.29
C ALA A 213 12.04 10.78 -14.33
N GLU A 214 12.99 11.59 -13.94
CA GLU A 214 12.81 12.74 -13.06
C GLU A 214 12.04 13.86 -13.77
N GLY A 215 11.44 14.76 -13.02
CA GLY A 215 10.68 15.87 -13.59
C GLY A 215 9.93 16.65 -12.53
N VAL A 216 8.82 17.23 -12.91
CA VAL A 216 7.99 18.10 -12.07
C VAL A 216 6.58 17.54 -11.97
N VAL A 217 6.00 17.61 -10.78
CA VAL A 217 4.60 17.23 -10.51
C VAL A 217 3.87 18.39 -9.84
N LYS A 218 2.64 18.61 -10.25
CA LYS A 218 1.74 19.63 -9.67
C LYS A 218 0.31 19.12 -9.59
N VAL A 219 -0.50 19.76 -8.79
CA VAL A 219 -1.95 19.53 -8.76
C VAL A 219 -2.55 19.78 -10.16
N GLY A 220 -3.43 18.89 -10.58
CA GLY A 220 -4.07 18.90 -11.90
C GLY A 220 -3.34 18.07 -12.96
N ASP A 221 -2.14 17.56 -12.68
CA ASP A 221 -1.44 16.66 -13.61
C ASP A 221 -2.20 15.35 -13.78
N GLU A 222 -2.36 14.92 -15.02
CA GLU A 222 -2.94 13.62 -15.35
C GLU A 222 -1.96 12.49 -15.03
N VAL A 223 -2.48 11.39 -14.52
CA VAL A 223 -1.76 10.13 -14.34
C VAL A 223 -2.27 9.17 -15.39
N ARG A 224 -1.40 8.79 -16.34
CA ARG A 224 -1.76 7.93 -17.46
C ARG A 224 -0.95 6.64 -17.46
N MET A 225 -1.59 5.55 -17.86
CA MET A 225 -0.93 4.28 -18.12
C MET A 225 -0.01 4.42 -19.35
N VAL A 226 1.27 4.15 -19.17
CA VAL A 226 2.26 4.07 -20.26
C VAL A 226 2.41 2.64 -20.72
N SER A 227 2.47 1.69 -19.78
CA SER A 227 2.57 0.27 -20.08
C SER A 227 2.00 -0.56 -18.92
N SER A 228 1.07 -1.45 -19.25
CA SER A 228 0.55 -2.47 -18.35
C SER A 228 1.31 -3.78 -18.57
N PRO A 229 1.79 -4.46 -17.52
CA PRO A 229 2.48 -5.76 -17.63
C PRO A 229 1.59 -6.90 -18.14
N GLY A 230 0.27 -6.80 -17.97
CA GLY A 230 -0.72 -7.76 -18.45
C GLY A 230 -0.86 -9.05 -17.65
N HIS A 231 -0.24 -9.14 -16.47
CA HIS A 231 -0.39 -10.29 -15.55
C HIS A 231 -1.65 -10.21 -14.68
N ARG A 232 -2.39 -9.10 -14.72
CA ARG A 232 -3.67 -8.86 -14.02
C ARG A 232 -3.62 -8.85 -12.49
N VAL A 233 -2.42 -8.86 -11.90
CA VAL A 233 -2.25 -8.76 -10.45
C VAL A 233 -2.15 -7.30 -10.06
N THR A 234 -3.29 -6.71 -9.70
CA THR A 234 -3.34 -5.32 -9.21
C THR A 234 -2.77 -5.22 -7.79
N CYS A 235 -2.38 -4.02 -7.39
CA CYS A 235 -1.88 -3.78 -6.04
C CYS A 235 -2.93 -4.18 -4.98
N ARG A 236 -4.20 -3.79 -5.18
CA ARG A 236 -5.29 -4.16 -4.27
C ARG A 236 -5.49 -5.67 -4.17
N ARG A 237 -5.48 -6.37 -5.30
CA ARG A 237 -5.64 -7.81 -5.34
C ARG A 237 -4.49 -8.52 -4.62
N TRP A 238 -3.27 -8.11 -4.90
CA TRP A 238 -2.09 -8.64 -4.23
C TRP A 238 -2.15 -8.44 -2.71
N PHE A 239 -2.50 -7.23 -2.25
CA PHE A 239 -2.60 -6.93 -0.83
C PHE A 239 -3.66 -7.79 -0.12
N ALA A 240 -4.81 -8.05 -0.78
CA ALA A 240 -5.91 -8.80 -0.19
C ALA A 240 -5.60 -10.28 0.05
N HIS A 241 -4.82 -10.91 -0.83
CA HIS A 241 -4.81 -12.38 -0.89
C HIS A 241 -3.42 -12.99 -0.84
N HIS A 242 -2.38 -12.32 -1.33
CA HIS A 242 -1.05 -12.91 -1.53
C HIS A 242 -1.14 -14.32 -2.18
N ASP A 243 -2.06 -14.47 -3.15
CA ASP A 243 -2.40 -15.75 -3.77
C ASP A 243 -1.19 -16.35 -4.48
N PRO A 244 -0.87 -17.66 -4.27
CA PRO A 244 0.25 -18.33 -4.95
C PRO A 244 0.19 -18.28 -6.48
N ARG A 245 -1.00 -18.29 -7.08
CA ARG A 245 -1.15 -18.18 -8.55
C ARG A 245 -0.80 -16.77 -9.03
N ASP A 246 -1.20 -15.74 -8.26
CA ASP A 246 -0.81 -14.37 -8.54
C ASP A 246 0.70 -14.19 -8.39
N ALA A 247 1.29 -14.79 -7.37
CA ALA A 247 2.73 -14.82 -7.19
C ALA A 247 3.45 -15.45 -8.39
N GLN A 248 2.96 -16.59 -8.88
CA GLN A 248 3.53 -17.24 -10.06
C GLN A 248 3.34 -16.39 -11.32
N GLY A 249 2.19 -15.72 -11.49
CA GLY A 249 1.93 -14.79 -12.59
C GLY A 249 2.91 -13.63 -12.62
N LEU A 250 3.18 -13.04 -11.46
CA LEU A 250 4.17 -11.97 -11.28
C LEU A 250 5.58 -12.46 -11.65
N LEU A 251 6.02 -13.61 -11.13
CA LEU A 251 7.35 -14.17 -11.41
C LEU A 251 7.51 -14.50 -12.90
N ASN A 252 6.49 -15.08 -13.54
CA ASN A 252 6.50 -15.35 -14.97
C ASN A 252 6.61 -14.06 -15.77
N SER A 253 5.84 -13.02 -15.42
CA SER A 253 5.90 -11.71 -16.08
C SER A 253 7.30 -11.09 -15.98
N GLU A 254 7.97 -11.21 -14.85
CA GLU A 254 9.35 -10.75 -14.69
C GLU A 254 10.34 -11.57 -15.55
N ILE A 255 10.21 -12.90 -15.57
CA ILE A 255 11.06 -13.79 -16.38
C ILE A 255 10.94 -13.46 -17.88
N PHE A 256 9.71 -13.14 -18.34
CA PHE A 256 9.47 -12.75 -19.73
C PHE A 256 9.83 -11.28 -20.03
N GLY A 257 10.29 -10.53 -19.03
CA GLY A 257 10.71 -9.14 -19.18
C GLY A 257 9.56 -8.13 -19.30
N ASN A 258 8.32 -8.52 -18.99
CA ASN A 258 7.16 -7.64 -19.06
C ASN A 258 7.07 -6.69 -17.87
N CYS A 259 7.67 -7.03 -16.73
CA CYS A 259 7.73 -6.17 -15.55
C CYS A 259 9.05 -6.35 -14.80
N VAL A 260 9.28 -5.46 -13.84
CA VAL A 260 10.35 -5.57 -12.83
C VAL A 260 9.70 -5.53 -11.46
N ILE A 261 9.89 -6.58 -10.68
CA ILE A 261 9.38 -6.68 -9.31
C ILE A 261 10.43 -6.09 -8.37
N ALA A 262 10.07 -5.06 -7.60
CA ALA A 262 10.97 -4.47 -6.62
C ALA A 262 11.36 -5.48 -5.53
N PRO A 263 12.60 -5.45 -4.99
CA PRO A 263 13.09 -6.44 -4.02
C PRO A 263 12.19 -6.63 -2.81
N PHE A 264 11.62 -5.56 -2.26
CA PHE A 264 10.73 -5.64 -1.10
C PHE A 264 9.40 -6.35 -1.42
N THR A 265 8.87 -6.21 -2.63
CA THR A 265 7.67 -6.93 -3.10
C THR A 265 8.04 -8.37 -3.46
N LYS A 266 9.19 -8.57 -4.11
CA LYS A 266 9.67 -9.89 -4.55
C LYS A 266 9.83 -10.87 -3.40
N LYS A 267 10.24 -10.39 -2.21
CA LYS A 267 10.32 -11.21 -1.00
C LYS A 267 8.98 -11.92 -0.70
N TYR A 268 7.86 -11.19 -0.73
CA TYR A 268 6.53 -11.73 -0.47
C TYR A 268 6.02 -12.59 -1.63
N VAL A 269 6.28 -12.17 -2.87
CA VAL A 269 5.90 -12.92 -4.08
C VAL A 269 6.58 -14.28 -4.08
N SER A 270 7.88 -14.35 -3.78
CA SER A 270 8.62 -15.61 -3.72
C SER A 270 8.11 -16.50 -2.58
N ALA A 271 7.80 -15.94 -1.41
CA ALA A 271 7.25 -16.71 -0.29
C ALA A 271 5.90 -17.35 -0.66
N ALA A 272 4.96 -16.55 -1.20
CA ALA A 272 3.64 -17.03 -1.61
C ALA A 272 3.71 -18.10 -2.71
N ALA A 273 4.62 -17.97 -3.68
CA ALA A 273 4.80 -18.96 -4.74
C ALA A 273 5.28 -20.33 -4.20
N HIS A 274 6.00 -20.36 -3.07
CA HIS A 274 6.47 -21.61 -2.44
C HIS A 274 5.40 -22.35 -1.65
N GLU A 275 4.33 -21.68 -1.20
CA GLU A 275 3.24 -22.30 -0.43
C GLU A 275 2.41 -23.31 -1.24
N GLN A 276 2.51 -23.32 -2.58
CA GLN A 276 1.85 -24.31 -3.44
C GLN A 276 2.58 -25.68 -3.55
N VAL A 277 3.80 -25.79 -3.06
CA VAL A 277 4.65 -26.98 -3.27
C VAL A 277 4.64 -27.90 -2.05
N GLY A 278 3.91 -27.58 -1.01
CA GLY A 278 3.66 -28.38 0.18
C GLY A 278 2.24 -28.92 0.21
#